data_06aafbe5a247af6b6cb53ad958609c11
#
_entry.id   06aafbe5a247af6b6cb53ad958609c11
#
_cell.length_a   1.000
_cell.length_b   1.000
_cell.length_c   1.000
_cell.angle_alpha   90.00
_cell.angle_beta   90.00
_cell.angle_gamma   90.00
#
_symmetry.space_group_name_H-M   'P 1'
#
loop_
_entity.id
_entity.type
_entity.pdbx_description
1 polymer ?
#
loop_
_entity_poly.entity_id
_entity_poly.type
_entity_poly.pdbx_seq_one_letter_code
_entity_poly.pdbx_strand_id
1 'polypeptide(L)'
;MATPPSIKRLVLLSWILVAVFYFYLSYDYVRVSMNDRKFADYVQFVAQIAGTQNRPAKEVRALILIKAQELLLPIREEQIGINGSGENLRISVDYDVDIELPLIQRQIYRKKFEHRVKWEPGKTF
;
A
#
# COMPACT_ATOMS: atom_id res chain seq x y z
N MET A 1 41.46 -17.24 -24.85
CA MET A 1 40.69 -16.58 -25.93
C MET A 1 40.23 -15.23 -25.50
N ALA A 2 40.66 -14.20 -26.18
CA ALA A 2 40.21 -12.85 -25.88
C ALA A 2 38.83 -12.65 -26.46
N THR A 3 37.85 -12.35 -25.59
CA THR A 3 36.51 -12.01 -26.03
C THR A 3 36.52 -10.64 -26.72
N PRO A 4 35.98 -10.51 -27.93
CA PRO A 4 35.94 -9.22 -28.62
C PRO A 4 35.23 -8.15 -27.75
N PRO A 5 35.70 -6.89 -27.76
CA PRO A 5 35.04 -5.83 -26.96
C PRO A 5 33.55 -5.64 -27.26
N SER A 6 33.12 -5.94 -28.49
CA SER A 6 31.73 -5.87 -28.91
C SER A 6 30.84 -6.87 -28.17
N ILE A 7 31.36 -8.07 -27.89
CA ILE A 7 30.60 -9.09 -27.13
C ILE A 7 30.46 -8.68 -25.67
N LYS A 8 31.50 -8.11 -25.07
CA LYS A 8 31.45 -7.61 -23.70
C LYS A 8 30.42 -6.48 -23.55
N ARG A 9 30.35 -5.59 -24.54
CA ARG A 9 29.34 -4.52 -24.58
C ARG A 9 27.93 -5.08 -24.71
N LEU A 10 27.78 -6.11 -25.58
CA LEU A 10 26.49 -6.77 -25.76
C LEU A 10 26.01 -7.45 -24.47
N VAL A 11 26.90 -8.14 -23.77
CA VAL A 11 26.59 -8.79 -22.51
C VAL A 11 26.21 -7.74 -21.47
N LEU A 12 26.97 -6.65 -21.37
CA LEU A 12 26.69 -5.56 -20.44
C LEU A 12 25.32 -4.92 -20.73
N LEU A 13 25.03 -4.63 -22.01
CA LEU A 13 23.75 -4.07 -22.43
C LEU A 13 22.60 -5.02 -22.14
N SER A 14 22.81 -6.34 -22.33
CA SER A 14 21.81 -7.34 -21.99
C SER A 14 21.50 -7.35 -20.50
N TRP A 15 22.53 -7.25 -19.66
CA TRP A 15 22.35 -7.18 -18.20
C TRP A 15 21.60 -5.92 -17.79
N ILE A 16 21.91 -4.78 -18.39
CA ILE A 16 21.22 -3.53 -18.12
C ILE A 16 19.76 -3.64 -18.54
N LEU A 17 19.48 -4.21 -19.70
CA LEU A 17 18.12 -4.42 -20.19
C LEU A 17 17.33 -5.33 -19.25
N VAL A 18 17.92 -6.42 -18.79
CA VAL A 18 17.27 -7.34 -17.85
C VAL A 18 16.99 -6.62 -16.52
N ALA A 19 17.94 -5.84 -16.02
CA ALA A 19 17.78 -5.09 -14.77
C ALA A 19 16.65 -4.05 -14.90
N VAL A 20 16.62 -3.30 -16.00
CA VAL A 20 15.57 -2.29 -16.25
C VAL A 20 14.20 -2.96 -16.39
N PHE A 21 14.15 -4.07 -17.12
CA PHE A 21 12.93 -4.83 -17.33
C PHE A 21 12.40 -5.40 -16.03
N TYR A 22 13.27 -5.98 -15.22
CA TYR A 22 12.92 -6.49 -13.89
C TYR A 22 12.42 -5.37 -12.98
N PHE A 23 13.09 -4.24 -13.01
CA PHE A 23 12.70 -3.06 -12.24
C PHE A 23 11.32 -2.56 -12.66
N TYR A 24 11.07 -2.52 -13.97
CA TYR A 24 9.77 -2.13 -14.50
C TYR A 24 8.66 -3.09 -14.05
N LEU A 25 8.93 -4.40 -14.05
CA LEU A 25 7.96 -5.39 -13.59
C LEU A 25 7.66 -5.28 -12.10
N SER A 26 8.66 -4.90 -11.31
CA SER A 26 8.50 -4.73 -9.87
C SER A 26 7.86 -3.40 -9.50
N TYR A 27 7.73 -2.49 -10.45
CA TYR A 27 7.24 -1.12 -10.20
C TYR A 27 5.83 -1.12 -9.62
N ASP A 28 4.93 -1.91 -10.20
CA ASP A 28 3.55 -1.97 -9.71
C ASP A 28 3.49 -2.50 -8.27
N TYR A 29 4.28 -3.52 -7.97
CA TYR A 29 4.36 -4.05 -6.61
C TYR A 29 4.87 -3.00 -5.63
N VAL A 30 5.95 -2.30 -5.98
CA VAL A 30 6.53 -1.26 -5.14
C VAL A 30 5.54 -0.11 -4.96
N ARG A 31 4.90 0.33 -6.04
CA ARG A 31 3.91 1.40 -5.99
C ARG A 31 2.74 1.07 -5.06
N VAL A 32 2.19 -0.13 -5.19
CA VAL A 32 1.08 -0.58 -4.35
C VAL A 32 1.52 -0.65 -2.89
N SER A 33 2.70 -1.20 -2.62
CA SER A 33 3.23 -1.30 -1.25
C SER A 33 3.49 0.07 -0.63
N MET A 34 4.01 1.02 -1.40
CA MET A 34 4.22 2.39 -0.93
C MET A 34 2.90 3.11 -0.65
N ASN A 35 1.91 2.95 -1.52
CA ASN A 35 0.59 3.54 -1.33
C ASN A 35 -0.11 2.93 -0.12
N ASP A 36 0.02 1.63 0.09
CA ASP A 36 -0.50 0.98 1.29
C ASP A 36 0.14 1.54 2.56
N ARG A 37 1.45 1.76 2.55
CA ARG A 37 2.16 2.35 3.68
C ARG A 37 1.68 3.77 3.98
N LYS A 38 1.51 4.59 2.95
CA LYS A 38 0.94 5.93 3.10
C LYS A 38 -0.47 5.88 3.65
N PHE A 39 -1.26 4.93 3.19
CA PHE A 39 -2.61 4.70 3.68
C PHE A 39 -2.61 4.30 5.15
N ALA A 40 -1.75 3.36 5.54
CA ALA A 40 -1.62 2.93 6.93
C ALA A 40 -1.26 4.09 7.86
N ASP A 41 -0.31 4.93 7.44
CA ASP A 41 0.09 6.11 8.20
C ASP A 41 -1.07 7.09 8.35
N TYR A 42 -1.86 7.27 7.30
CA TYR A 42 -3.02 8.15 7.33
C TYR A 42 -4.12 7.61 8.25
N VAL A 43 -4.38 6.30 8.22
CA VAL A 43 -5.36 5.67 9.13
C VAL A 43 -4.93 5.86 10.58
N GLN A 44 -3.65 5.70 10.87
CA GLN A 44 -3.11 5.96 12.21
C GLN A 44 -3.33 7.41 12.63
N PHE A 45 -3.07 8.35 11.73
CA PHE A 45 -3.28 9.78 11.97
C PHE A 45 -4.74 10.09 12.24
N VAL A 46 -5.65 9.55 11.43
CA VAL A 46 -7.09 9.73 11.60
C VAL A 46 -7.56 9.14 12.92
N ALA A 47 -7.08 7.94 13.28
CA ALA A 47 -7.43 7.32 14.55
C ALA A 47 -7.03 8.20 15.73
N GLN A 48 -5.86 8.80 15.67
CA GLN A 48 -5.36 9.65 16.73
C GLN A 48 -6.20 10.93 16.87
N ILE A 49 -6.50 11.58 15.75
CA ILE A 49 -7.31 12.81 15.76
C ILE A 49 -8.75 12.50 16.16
N ALA A 50 -9.36 11.47 15.59
CA ALA A 50 -10.75 11.12 15.87
C ALA A 50 -10.94 10.71 17.32
N GLY A 51 -9.97 9.97 17.89
CA GLY A 51 -10.00 9.61 19.29
C GLY A 51 -9.91 10.82 20.21
N THR A 52 -9.01 11.75 19.90
CA THR A 52 -8.82 12.97 20.70
C THR A 52 -10.03 13.91 20.60
N GLN A 53 -10.59 14.07 19.39
CA GLN A 53 -11.71 14.99 19.15
C GLN A 53 -13.08 14.32 19.26
N ASN A 54 -13.11 13.02 19.54
CA ASN A 54 -14.33 12.24 19.66
C ASN A 54 -15.26 12.38 18.44
N ARG A 55 -14.68 12.22 17.25
CA ARG A 55 -15.41 12.31 15.99
C ARG A 55 -16.29 11.09 15.75
N PRO A 56 -17.45 11.25 15.10
CA PRO A 56 -18.33 10.12 14.83
C PRO A 56 -17.71 9.13 13.83
N ALA A 57 -18.03 7.84 14.00
CA ALA A 57 -17.50 6.77 13.17
C ALA A 57 -17.78 6.98 11.68
N LYS A 58 -18.94 7.53 11.33
CA LYS A 58 -19.34 7.82 9.96
C LYS A 58 -18.37 8.79 9.29
N GLU A 59 -17.97 9.83 9.98
CA GLU A 59 -17.00 10.82 9.49
C GLU A 59 -15.63 10.19 9.31
N VAL A 60 -15.19 9.40 10.29
CA VAL A 60 -13.90 8.70 10.22
C VAL A 60 -13.83 7.76 9.02
N ARG A 61 -14.90 6.98 8.81
CA ARG A 61 -14.98 6.07 7.66
C ARG A 61 -14.91 6.83 6.34
N ALA A 62 -15.60 7.95 6.24
CA ALA A 62 -15.58 8.77 5.03
C ALA A 62 -14.18 9.32 4.74
N LEU A 63 -13.46 9.80 5.73
CA LEU A 63 -12.10 10.29 5.56
C LEU A 63 -11.15 9.20 5.08
N ILE A 64 -11.25 8.01 5.64
CA ILE A 64 -10.42 6.87 5.25
C ILE A 64 -10.74 6.45 3.82
N LEU A 65 -12.01 6.39 3.45
CA LEU A 65 -12.43 6.01 2.10
C LEU A 65 -11.95 7.01 1.05
N ILE A 66 -12.03 8.31 1.33
CA ILE A 66 -11.54 9.36 0.44
C ILE A 66 -10.03 9.19 0.22
N LYS A 67 -9.27 8.93 1.27
CA LYS A 67 -7.82 8.73 1.15
C LYS A 67 -7.50 7.48 0.35
N ALA A 68 -8.24 6.40 0.55
CA ALA A 68 -8.08 5.18 -0.24
C ALA A 68 -8.29 5.45 -1.73
N GLN A 69 -9.30 6.21 -2.08
CA GLN A 69 -9.57 6.60 -3.46
C GLN A 69 -8.47 7.48 -4.03
N GLU A 70 -7.95 8.41 -3.25
CA GLU A 70 -6.83 9.27 -3.64
C GLU A 70 -5.57 8.46 -3.95
N LEU A 71 -5.31 7.42 -3.17
CA LEU A 71 -4.17 6.53 -3.36
C LEU A 71 -4.45 5.40 -4.36
N LEU A 72 -5.61 5.38 -4.98
CA LEU A 72 -6.03 4.35 -5.94
C LEU A 72 -6.03 2.94 -5.36
N LEU A 73 -6.38 2.82 -4.09
CA LEU A 73 -6.49 1.53 -3.42
C LEU A 73 -7.92 1.00 -3.54
N PRO A 74 -8.10 -0.30 -3.85
CA PRO A 74 -9.42 -0.89 -4.04
C PRO A 74 -10.08 -1.24 -2.69
N ILE A 75 -10.38 -0.23 -1.90
CA ILE A 75 -10.99 -0.40 -0.58
C ILE A 75 -12.44 -0.01 -0.65
N ARG A 76 -13.31 -0.87 -0.14
CA ARG A 76 -14.75 -0.62 -0.03
C ARG A 76 -15.11 -0.17 1.38
N GLU A 77 -16.22 0.54 1.50
CA GLU A 77 -16.72 1.00 2.79
C GLU A 77 -16.90 -0.17 3.79
N GLU A 78 -17.35 -1.32 3.32
CA GLU A 78 -17.57 -2.52 4.12
C GLU A 78 -16.28 -3.11 4.69
N GLN A 79 -15.15 -2.82 4.07
CA GLN A 79 -13.83 -3.31 4.51
C GLN A 79 -13.23 -2.44 5.61
N ILE A 80 -13.84 -1.30 5.91
CA ILE A 80 -13.41 -0.41 6.97
C ILE A 80 -14.29 -0.65 8.19
N GLY A 81 -13.70 -1.22 9.24
CA GLY A 81 -14.36 -1.45 10.52
C GLY A 81 -13.96 -0.39 11.53
N ILE A 82 -14.93 0.24 12.17
CA ILE A 82 -14.69 1.23 13.20
C ILE A 82 -15.46 0.80 14.45
N ASN A 83 -14.73 0.54 15.52
CA ASN A 83 -15.29 0.13 16.80
C ASN A 83 -14.87 1.08 17.89
N GLY A 84 -15.77 1.32 18.85
CA GLY A 84 -15.51 2.20 19.97
C GLY A 84 -15.58 3.66 19.60
N SER A 85 -15.26 4.52 20.56
CA SER A 85 -15.24 5.98 20.39
C SER A 85 -14.26 6.59 21.37
N GLY A 86 -13.78 7.80 21.06
CA GLY A 86 -12.84 8.52 21.92
C GLY A 86 -11.56 7.71 22.14
N GLU A 87 -11.21 7.49 23.40
CA GLU A 87 -10.00 6.76 23.77
C GLU A 87 -10.06 5.26 23.47
N ASN A 88 -11.25 4.73 23.19
CA ASN A 88 -11.44 3.32 22.84
C ASN A 88 -11.61 3.10 21.34
N LEU A 89 -11.33 4.10 20.53
CA LEU A 89 -11.47 4.03 19.09
C LEU A 89 -10.51 3.00 18.50
N ARG A 90 -11.06 2.08 17.70
CA ARG A 90 -10.30 1.07 16.96
C ARG A 90 -10.74 1.06 15.51
N ILE A 91 -9.80 1.11 14.61
CA ILE A 91 -10.04 1.07 13.18
C ILE A 91 -9.38 -0.16 12.60
N SER A 92 -10.13 -0.94 11.83
CA SER A 92 -9.59 -2.08 11.10
C SER A 92 -9.91 -1.93 9.63
N VAL A 93 -8.91 -2.14 8.78
CA VAL A 93 -9.06 -2.09 7.33
C VAL A 93 -8.41 -3.33 6.75
N ASP A 94 -9.19 -4.14 6.06
CA ASP A 94 -8.72 -5.34 5.38
C ASP A 94 -9.07 -5.24 3.91
N TYR A 95 -8.08 -5.39 3.03
CA TYR A 95 -8.32 -5.36 1.61
C TYR A 95 -7.28 -6.17 0.84
N ASP A 96 -7.64 -6.59 -0.36
CA ASP A 96 -6.78 -7.34 -1.26
C ASP A 96 -6.50 -6.52 -2.50
N VAL A 97 -5.26 -6.58 -2.98
CA VAL A 97 -4.86 -5.96 -4.24
C VAL A 97 -4.36 -7.04 -5.19
N ASP A 98 -4.93 -7.07 -6.39
CA ASP A 98 -4.48 -7.96 -7.44
C ASP A 98 -3.32 -7.28 -8.18
N ILE A 99 -2.14 -7.91 -8.11
CA ILE A 99 -0.93 -7.42 -8.78
C ILE A 99 -0.64 -8.33 -9.96
N GLU A 100 -0.69 -7.75 -11.17
CA GLU A 100 -0.33 -8.50 -12.36
C GLU A 100 1.18 -8.61 -12.49
N LEU A 101 1.65 -9.84 -12.68
CA LEU A 101 3.05 -10.14 -12.98
C LEU A 101 3.14 -10.55 -14.44
N PRO A 102 3.55 -9.65 -15.35
CA PRO A 102 3.47 -9.91 -16.79
C PRO A 102 4.38 -11.04 -17.31
N LEU A 103 5.41 -11.43 -16.55
CA LEU A 103 6.29 -12.53 -16.93
C LEU A 103 5.73 -13.91 -16.64
N ILE A 104 4.83 -14.01 -15.68
CA ILE A 104 4.22 -15.26 -15.30
C ILE A 104 2.81 -15.22 -15.86
N GLN A 105 2.64 -15.78 -17.07
CA GLN A 105 1.40 -15.71 -17.83
C GLN A 105 0.18 -15.91 -16.96
N ARG A 106 -0.62 -14.86 -16.81
CA ARG A 106 -1.93 -14.86 -16.13
C ARG A 106 -1.92 -15.20 -14.65
N GLN A 107 -0.77 -15.17 -13.97
CA GLN A 107 -0.78 -15.27 -12.53
C GLN A 107 -0.95 -13.88 -11.93
N ILE A 108 -2.12 -13.69 -11.34
CA ILE A 108 -2.40 -12.50 -10.56
C ILE A 108 -1.97 -12.80 -9.13
N TYR A 109 -1.01 -12.04 -8.64
CA TYR A 109 -0.62 -12.12 -7.25
C TYR A 109 -1.58 -11.28 -6.42
N ARG A 110 -2.36 -11.93 -5.57
CA ARG A 110 -3.27 -11.25 -4.66
C ARG A 110 -2.57 -11.01 -3.34
N LYS A 111 -2.25 -9.76 -3.07
CA LYS A 111 -1.64 -9.37 -1.81
C LYS A 111 -2.73 -8.87 -0.86
N LYS A 112 -2.79 -9.49 0.31
CA LYS A 112 -3.72 -9.13 1.35
C LYS A 112 -3.09 -8.16 2.32
N PHE A 113 -3.75 -7.04 2.56
CA PHE A 113 -3.32 -6.05 3.52
C PHE A 113 -4.31 -6.01 4.69
N GLU A 114 -3.77 -6.05 5.90
CA GLU A 114 -4.56 -5.96 7.13
C GLU A 114 -3.98 -4.85 7.99
N HIS A 115 -4.82 -3.89 8.36
CA HIS A 115 -4.43 -2.79 9.22
C HIS A 115 -5.32 -2.76 10.45
N ARG A 116 -4.71 -2.78 11.61
CA ARG A 116 -5.39 -2.67 12.91
C ARG A 116 -4.79 -1.49 13.64
N VAL A 117 -5.57 -0.44 13.80
CA VAL A 117 -5.13 0.80 14.40
C VAL A 117 -6.02 1.14 15.59
N LYS A 118 -5.42 1.58 16.67
CA LYS A 118 -6.15 2.03 17.87
C LYS A 118 -5.60 3.39 18.30
N TRP A 119 -6.43 4.15 18.99
CA TRP A 119 -5.98 5.38 19.63
C TRP A 119 -4.98 5.05 20.73
N GLU A 120 -3.85 5.75 20.76
CA GLU A 120 -2.81 5.56 21.77
C GLU A 120 -2.57 6.87 22.52
N PRO A 121 -2.58 6.83 23.88
CA PRO A 121 -2.32 8.03 24.66
C PRO A 121 -0.88 8.49 24.49
N GLY A 122 -0.70 9.82 24.39
CA GLY A 122 0.62 10.43 24.29
C GLY A 122 1.27 10.38 22.92
N LYS A 123 0.62 9.78 21.92
CA LYS A 123 1.14 9.75 20.56
C LYS A 123 0.70 10.99 19.80
N THR A 124 1.68 11.75 19.30
CA THR A 124 1.46 12.96 18.51
C THR A 124 2.02 12.79 17.12
N PHE A 125 1.34 13.35 16.15
CA PHE A 125 1.78 13.39 14.76
C PHE A 125 2.09 14.80 14.31
#